data_803ac01766d20edcb0256ffd32ae04db
#
_entry.id   803ac01766d20edcb0256ffd32ae04db
#
_cell.length_a   1.000
_cell.length_b   1.000
_cell.length_c   1.000
_cell.angle_alpha   90.00
_cell.angle_beta   90.00
_cell.angle_gamma   90.00
#
_symmetry.space_group_name_H-M   'P 1'
#
loop_
_entity.id
_entity.type
_entity.pdbx_description
1 polymer ?
#
loop_
_entity_poly.entity_id
_entity_poly.type
_entity_poly.pdbx_seq_one_letter_code
_entity_poly.pdbx_strand_id
1 'polypeptide(L)'
;NEALVLVRKARDPLETKCRSSTYDYLSYLDEAEFMMMRGDEAACVSALRASLAVAKLQNFQNHTWWRPSVMSRLYAIALTHDIEPDYVRRIIKLRRLTPPADAPIPDTWPYPVKLHTLGRFAVMRDDKPLSRSPSHQKPLELLQALVALGGREVDEDKLAELFWPEAEGDAAIQNLKINVHRLRKL
;
A
#
# COMPACT_ATOMS: atom_id res chain seq x y z
N ASN A 1 -2.95 -30.80 1.59
CA ASN A 1 -2.50 -31.46 0.36
C ASN A 1 -3.60 -31.65 -0.70
N GLU A 2 -4.83 -32.04 -0.32
CA GLU A 2 -5.93 -32.26 -1.29
C GLU A 2 -6.33 -31.01 -2.08
N ALA A 3 -6.44 -29.87 -1.43
CA ALA A 3 -6.79 -28.61 -2.09
C ALA A 3 -5.79 -28.23 -3.20
N LEU A 4 -4.49 -28.41 -2.95
CA LEU A 4 -3.46 -28.12 -3.94
C LEU A 4 -3.51 -29.09 -5.13
N VAL A 5 -3.83 -30.36 -4.87
CA VAL A 5 -4.03 -31.36 -5.93
C VAL A 5 -5.21 -30.97 -6.81
N LEU A 6 -6.31 -30.52 -6.20
CA LEU A 6 -7.50 -30.06 -6.94
C LEU A 6 -7.21 -28.82 -7.77
N VAL A 7 -6.51 -27.82 -7.21
CA VAL A 7 -6.10 -26.60 -7.93
C VAL A 7 -5.20 -26.93 -9.13
N ARG A 8 -4.26 -27.87 -8.97
CA ARG A 8 -3.38 -28.33 -10.07
C ARG A 8 -4.13 -29.13 -11.12
N LYS A 9 -5.05 -30.01 -10.72
CA LYS A 9 -5.92 -30.75 -11.65
C LYS A 9 -6.81 -29.82 -12.48
N ALA A 10 -7.33 -28.75 -11.90
CA ALA A 10 -8.15 -27.78 -12.60
C ALA A 10 -7.39 -27.08 -13.75
N ARG A 11 -6.05 -27.11 -13.76
CA ARG A 11 -5.18 -26.58 -14.83
C ARG A 11 -4.80 -27.62 -15.88
N ASP A 12 -5.09 -28.89 -15.65
CA ASP A 12 -4.72 -29.94 -16.60
C ASP A 12 -5.55 -29.79 -17.89
N PRO A 13 -4.91 -29.54 -19.06
CA PRO A 13 -5.62 -29.41 -20.33
C PRO A 13 -6.42 -30.65 -20.73
N LEU A 14 -6.06 -31.82 -20.18
CA LEU A 14 -6.74 -33.09 -20.47
C LEU A 14 -8.05 -33.25 -19.69
N GLU A 15 -8.15 -32.58 -18.53
CA GLU A 15 -9.35 -32.65 -17.68
C GLU A 15 -10.31 -31.47 -17.90
N THR A 16 -9.84 -30.36 -18.48
CA THR A 16 -10.64 -29.14 -18.61
C THR A 16 -10.99 -28.86 -20.06
N LYS A 17 -12.27 -29.07 -20.43
CA LYS A 17 -12.78 -28.80 -21.78
C LYS A 17 -12.82 -27.31 -22.17
N CYS A 18 -12.64 -26.41 -21.22
CA CYS A 18 -12.70 -24.97 -21.46
C CYS A 18 -11.58 -24.25 -20.70
N ARG A 19 -10.51 -23.89 -21.39
CA ARG A 19 -9.38 -23.15 -20.82
C ARG A 19 -9.69 -21.65 -20.88
N SER A 20 -9.80 -21.01 -19.71
CA SER A 20 -9.99 -19.57 -19.60
C SER A 20 -8.80 -18.95 -18.89
N SER A 21 -8.28 -17.84 -19.42
CA SER A 21 -7.21 -17.07 -18.77
C SER A 21 -7.56 -16.66 -17.33
N THR A 22 -8.85 -16.47 -17.03
CA THR A 22 -9.33 -16.22 -15.68
C THR A 22 -9.07 -17.40 -14.76
N TYR A 23 -9.29 -18.61 -15.26
CA TYR A 23 -9.05 -19.85 -14.52
C TYR A 23 -7.55 -20.03 -14.23
N ASP A 24 -6.71 -19.82 -15.25
CA ASP A 24 -5.26 -19.90 -15.09
C ASP A 24 -4.77 -18.90 -14.05
N TYR A 25 -5.21 -17.64 -14.15
CA TYR A 25 -4.90 -16.59 -13.19
C TYR A 25 -5.28 -16.97 -11.76
N LEU A 26 -6.53 -17.36 -11.54
CA LEU A 26 -7.05 -17.66 -10.20
C LEU A 26 -6.37 -18.89 -9.60
N SER A 27 -6.20 -19.97 -10.38
CA SER A 27 -5.59 -21.18 -9.88
C SER A 27 -4.12 -21.01 -9.47
N TYR A 28 -3.35 -20.19 -10.22
CA TYR A 28 -2.00 -19.85 -9.81
C TYR A 28 -1.98 -18.90 -8.60
N LEU A 29 -2.97 -18.00 -8.49
CA LEU A 29 -3.10 -17.12 -7.35
C LEU A 29 -3.43 -17.89 -6.07
N ASP A 30 -4.37 -18.83 -6.16
CA ASP A 30 -4.74 -19.71 -5.03
C ASP A 30 -3.55 -20.59 -4.62
N GLU A 31 -2.78 -21.11 -5.57
CA GLU A 31 -1.54 -21.85 -5.29
C GLU A 31 -0.52 -20.97 -4.57
N ALA A 32 -0.33 -19.73 -5.03
CA ALA A 32 0.59 -18.78 -4.39
C ALA A 32 0.18 -18.48 -2.95
N GLU A 33 -1.12 -18.23 -2.72
CA GLU A 33 -1.64 -18.02 -1.38
C GLU A 33 -1.41 -19.24 -0.47
N PHE A 34 -1.71 -20.43 -0.96
CA PHE A 34 -1.52 -21.66 -0.21
C PHE A 34 -0.04 -21.88 0.15
N MET A 35 0.89 -21.63 -0.79
CA MET A 35 2.33 -21.73 -0.55
C MET A 35 2.83 -20.67 0.43
N MET A 36 2.32 -19.43 0.33
CA MET A 36 2.60 -18.38 1.30
C MET A 36 2.18 -18.80 2.72
N MET A 37 0.98 -19.36 2.89
CA MET A 37 0.49 -19.85 4.19
C MET A 37 1.34 -21.00 4.75
N ARG A 38 1.99 -21.78 3.91
CA ARG A 38 2.90 -22.87 4.31
C ARG A 38 4.33 -22.41 4.58
N GLY A 39 4.66 -21.16 4.27
CA GLY A 39 6.02 -20.66 4.36
C GLY A 39 6.94 -21.15 3.23
N ASP A 40 6.41 -21.74 2.16
CA ASP A 40 7.18 -22.15 0.98
C ASP A 40 7.29 -20.97 0.01
N GLU A 41 8.27 -20.10 0.28
CA GLU A 41 8.49 -18.87 -0.47
C GLU A 41 8.84 -19.14 -1.95
N ALA A 42 9.66 -20.15 -2.22
CA ALA A 42 10.08 -20.45 -3.59
C ALA A 42 8.90 -20.88 -4.47
N ALA A 43 8.04 -21.77 -3.94
CA ALA A 43 6.84 -22.19 -4.64
C ALA A 43 5.83 -21.07 -4.77
N CYS A 44 5.68 -20.20 -3.75
CA CYS A 44 4.84 -19.02 -3.79
C CYS A 44 5.29 -18.06 -4.92
N VAL A 45 6.58 -17.74 -4.99
CA VAL A 45 7.17 -16.87 -6.02
C VAL A 45 6.94 -17.44 -7.42
N SER A 46 7.12 -18.75 -7.61
CA SER A 46 6.87 -19.43 -8.89
C SER A 46 5.42 -19.30 -9.32
N ALA A 47 4.48 -19.57 -8.42
CA ALA A 47 3.05 -19.47 -8.69
C ALA A 47 2.62 -18.01 -8.94
N LEU A 48 3.13 -17.05 -8.16
CA LEU A 48 2.88 -15.63 -8.37
C LEU A 48 3.36 -15.15 -9.74
N ARG A 49 4.53 -15.57 -10.17
CA ARG A 49 5.08 -15.21 -11.48
C ARG A 49 4.16 -15.68 -12.60
N ALA A 50 3.66 -16.91 -12.53
CA ALA A 50 2.70 -17.44 -13.49
C ALA A 50 1.35 -16.69 -13.45
N SER A 51 0.82 -16.45 -12.26
CA SER A 51 -0.45 -15.73 -12.08
C SER A 51 -0.37 -14.30 -12.61
N LEU A 52 0.63 -13.54 -12.19
CA LEU A 52 0.75 -12.12 -12.53
C LEU A 52 1.10 -11.88 -14.00
N ALA A 53 1.79 -12.81 -14.65
CA ALA A 53 2.01 -12.74 -16.09
C ALA A 53 0.68 -12.82 -16.86
N VAL A 54 -0.22 -13.74 -16.48
CA VAL A 54 -1.57 -13.83 -17.06
C VAL A 54 -2.38 -12.58 -16.71
N ALA A 55 -2.35 -12.15 -15.46
CA ALA A 55 -3.10 -10.99 -15.01
C ALA A 55 -2.70 -9.70 -15.74
N LYS A 56 -1.40 -9.49 -15.98
CA LYS A 56 -0.89 -8.36 -16.76
C LYS A 56 -1.34 -8.42 -18.21
N LEU A 57 -1.20 -9.59 -18.85
CA LEU A 57 -1.57 -9.78 -20.25
C LEU A 57 -3.07 -9.52 -20.48
N GLN A 58 -3.92 -9.98 -19.56
CA GLN A 58 -5.38 -9.83 -19.64
C GLN A 58 -5.87 -8.53 -18.97
N ASN A 59 -4.97 -7.74 -18.41
CA ASN A 59 -5.29 -6.51 -17.67
C ASN A 59 -6.33 -6.72 -16.55
N PHE A 60 -6.24 -7.83 -15.84
CA PHE A 60 -7.12 -8.09 -14.70
C PHE A 60 -6.87 -7.10 -13.56
N GLN A 61 -7.93 -6.51 -13.04
CA GLN A 61 -7.86 -5.51 -11.97
C GLN A 61 -8.56 -5.98 -10.69
N ASN A 62 -9.30 -7.06 -10.78
CA ASN A 62 -10.11 -7.63 -9.71
C ASN A 62 -10.44 -9.09 -10.00
N HIS A 63 -10.92 -9.80 -8.96
CA HIS A 63 -11.51 -11.14 -9.08
C HIS A 63 -12.58 -11.34 -8.00
N THR A 64 -13.38 -12.42 -8.15
CA THR A 64 -14.58 -12.66 -7.34
C THR A 64 -14.30 -12.78 -5.83
N TRP A 65 -13.17 -13.37 -5.45
CA TRP A 65 -12.77 -13.59 -4.05
C TRP A 65 -11.64 -12.65 -3.61
N TRP A 66 -11.70 -11.40 -4.03
CA TRP A 66 -10.69 -10.41 -3.68
C TRP A 66 -10.65 -10.16 -2.16
N ARG A 67 -9.51 -10.47 -1.55
CA ARG A 67 -9.23 -10.23 -0.13
C ARG A 67 -8.06 -9.24 -0.01
N PRO A 68 -8.30 -7.98 0.38
CA PRO A 68 -7.27 -6.95 0.42
C PRO A 68 -6.03 -7.34 1.22
N SER A 69 -6.20 -7.96 2.40
CA SER A 69 -5.09 -8.38 3.26
C SER A 69 -4.20 -9.44 2.61
N VAL A 70 -4.80 -10.43 1.94
CA VAL A 70 -4.08 -11.48 1.21
C VAL A 70 -3.35 -10.90 0.02
N MET A 71 -4.03 -10.07 -0.77
CA MET A 71 -3.44 -9.42 -1.95
C MET A 71 -2.29 -8.50 -1.58
N SER A 72 -2.39 -7.78 -0.45
CA SER A 72 -1.28 -6.95 0.04
C SER A 72 -0.03 -7.76 0.35
N ARG A 73 -0.17 -8.94 0.98
CA ARG A 73 0.97 -9.85 1.25
C ARG A 73 1.57 -10.41 -0.03
N LEU A 74 0.73 -10.93 -0.92
CA LEU A 74 1.18 -11.49 -2.20
C LEU A 74 1.86 -10.42 -3.06
N TYR A 75 1.34 -9.21 -3.10
CA TYR A 75 1.96 -8.10 -3.83
C TYR A 75 3.24 -7.58 -3.17
N ALA A 76 3.37 -7.65 -1.84
CA ALA A 76 4.64 -7.38 -1.17
C ALA A 76 5.71 -8.39 -1.61
N ILE A 77 5.39 -9.69 -1.61
CA ILE A 77 6.28 -10.74 -2.12
C ILE A 77 6.62 -10.49 -3.60
N ALA A 78 5.62 -10.18 -4.43
CA ALA A 78 5.83 -9.89 -5.84
C ALA A 78 6.81 -8.72 -6.06
N LEU A 79 6.66 -7.63 -5.31
CA LEU A 79 7.56 -6.48 -5.39
C LEU A 79 8.97 -6.78 -4.88
N THR A 80 9.10 -7.60 -3.82
CA THR A 80 10.40 -8.04 -3.29
C THR A 80 11.19 -8.85 -4.33
N HIS A 81 10.49 -9.68 -5.11
CA HIS A 81 11.08 -10.55 -6.13
C HIS A 81 11.02 -9.99 -7.57
N ASP A 82 10.74 -8.70 -7.70
CA ASP A 82 10.64 -7.99 -8.99
C ASP A 82 9.72 -8.69 -10.02
N ILE A 83 8.56 -9.17 -9.53
CA ILE A 83 7.55 -9.83 -10.36
C ILE A 83 6.53 -8.80 -10.84
N GLU A 84 6.54 -8.50 -12.12
CA GLU A 84 5.62 -7.55 -12.78
C GLU A 84 5.41 -6.25 -11.99
N PRO A 85 6.50 -5.56 -11.56
CA PRO A 85 6.44 -4.50 -10.56
C PRO A 85 5.54 -3.34 -10.96
N ASP A 86 5.53 -2.94 -12.23
CA ASP A 86 4.72 -1.82 -12.69
C ASP A 86 3.23 -2.15 -12.67
N TYR A 87 2.87 -3.39 -13.08
CA TYR A 87 1.51 -3.88 -12.98
C TYR A 87 1.06 -3.95 -11.51
N VAL A 88 1.87 -4.53 -10.64
CA VAL A 88 1.58 -4.68 -9.20
C VAL A 88 1.39 -3.30 -8.55
N ARG A 89 2.32 -2.35 -8.77
CA ARG A 89 2.20 -0.98 -8.23
C ARG A 89 0.92 -0.29 -8.71
N ARG A 90 0.56 -0.49 -9.98
CA ARG A 90 -0.67 0.05 -10.55
C ARG A 90 -1.91 -0.50 -9.85
N ILE A 91 -1.97 -1.81 -9.60
CA ILE A 91 -3.12 -2.44 -8.93
C ILE A 91 -3.17 -2.03 -7.45
N ILE A 92 -2.05 -1.96 -6.74
CA ILE A 92 -1.99 -1.46 -5.37
C ILE A 92 -2.59 -0.06 -5.27
N LYS A 93 -2.19 0.87 -6.16
CA LYS A 93 -2.74 2.24 -6.20
C LYS A 93 -4.23 2.25 -6.55
N LEU A 94 -4.63 1.52 -7.59
CA LEU A 94 -6.03 1.44 -8.05
C LEU A 94 -6.96 0.91 -6.97
N ARG A 95 -6.53 -0.13 -6.26
CA ARG A 95 -7.32 -0.80 -5.21
C ARG A 95 -7.10 -0.20 -3.82
N ARG A 96 -6.26 0.83 -3.70
CA ARG A 96 -5.90 1.49 -2.44
C ARG A 96 -5.47 0.50 -1.36
N LEU A 97 -4.64 -0.48 -1.74
CA LEU A 97 -4.17 -1.47 -0.80
C LEU A 97 -3.19 -0.84 0.20
N THR A 98 -3.39 -1.13 1.46
CA THR A 98 -2.44 -0.80 2.53
C THR A 98 -1.33 -1.85 2.58
N PRO A 99 -0.12 -1.49 3.02
CA PRO A 99 0.93 -2.48 3.25
C PRO A 99 0.47 -3.56 4.23
N PRO A 100 0.99 -4.80 4.12
CA PRO A 100 0.70 -5.84 5.09
C PRO A 100 1.22 -5.44 6.47
N ALA A 101 0.40 -5.66 7.52
CA ALA A 101 0.76 -5.30 8.89
C ALA A 101 1.75 -6.29 9.54
N ASP A 102 1.79 -7.52 9.03
CA ASP A 102 2.44 -8.69 9.62
C ASP A 102 3.46 -9.38 8.68
N ALA A 103 3.92 -8.64 7.66
CA ALA A 103 4.95 -9.12 6.74
C ALA A 103 5.90 -7.96 6.37
N PRO A 104 7.13 -8.27 5.90
CA PRO A 104 8.07 -7.28 5.41
C PRO A 104 7.47 -6.45 4.27
N ILE A 105 7.68 -5.14 4.35
CA ILE A 105 7.20 -4.19 3.34
C ILE A 105 8.39 -3.81 2.46
N PRO A 106 8.34 -4.07 1.15
CA PRO A 106 9.42 -3.68 0.24
C PRO A 106 9.49 -2.14 0.10
N ASP A 107 10.71 -1.59 -0.02
CA ASP A 107 10.93 -0.15 -0.22
C ASP A 107 10.22 0.38 -1.48
N THR A 108 9.97 -0.51 -2.43
CA THR A 108 9.30 -0.22 -3.70
C THR A 108 7.77 -0.16 -3.58
N TRP A 109 7.20 -0.35 -2.37
CA TRP A 109 5.75 -0.22 -2.16
C TRP A 109 5.26 1.19 -2.54
N PRO A 110 4.19 1.30 -3.35
CA PRO A 110 3.75 2.59 -3.88
C PRO A 110 2.88 3.36 -2.88
N TYR A 111 3.51 3.91 -1.85
CA TYR A 111 2.82 4.79 -0.92
C TYR A 111 2.30 6.05 -1.63
N PRO A 112 1.03 6.46 -1.39
CA PRO A 112 0.51 7.69 -1.94
C PRO A 112 1.19 8.94 -1.36
N VAL A 113 1.64 8.83 -0.10
CA VAL A 113 2.38 9.90 0.59
C VAL A 113 3.63 9.30 1.24
N LYS A 114 4.79 9.94 1.02
CA LYS A 114 6.05 9.60 1.67
C LYS A 114 6.58 10.83 2.39
N LEU A 115 7.08 10.63 3.60
CA LEU A 115 7.70 11.67 4.40
C LEU A 115 9.20 11.36 4.53
N HIS A 116 10.03 12.30 4.13
CA HIS A 116 11.47 12.27 4.38
C HIS A 116 11.76 13.16 5.58
N THR A 117 12.25 12.57 6.66
CA THR A 117 12.45 13.27 7.95
C THR A 117 13.92 13.46 8.32
N LEU A 118 14.81 12.69 7.68
CA LEU A 118 16.26 12.80 7.87
C LEU A 118 16.86 13.76 6.85
N GLY A 119 17.67 14.69 7.34
CA GLY A 119 18.21 15.78 6.54
C GLY A 119 17.18 16.87 6.30
N ARG A 120 16.71 17.01 5.06
CA ARG A 120 15.67 17.98 4.72
C ARG A 120 14.28 17.37 4.82
N PHE A 121 13.39 17.96 5.63
CA PHE A 121 11.99 17.54 5.66
C PHE A 121 11.34 17.76 4.29
N ALA A 122 10.81 16.69 3.70
CA ALA A 122 10.12 16.72 2.43
C ALA A 122 8.90 15.79 2.44
N VAL A 123 7.84 16.27 1.83
CA VAL A 123 6.61 15.48 1.59
C VAL A 123 6.55 15.16 0.11
N MET A 124 6.41 13.88 -0.21
CA MET A 124 6.20 13.39 -1.57
C MET A 124 4.77 12.90 -1.71
N ARG A 125 4.09 13.31 -2.76
CA ARG A 125 2.77 12.80 -3.15
C ARG A 125 2.88 12.15 -4.52
N ASP A 126 2.53 10.86 -4.62
CA ASP A 126 2.68 10.06 -5.84
C ASP A 126 4.10 10.17 -6.47
N ASP A 127 5.11 10.03 -5.61
CA ASP A 127 6.54 10.13 -5.94
C ASP A 127 7.00 11.52 -6.49
N LYS A 128 6.16 12.55 -6.36
CA LYS A 128 6.49 13.94 -6.71
C LYS A 128 6.60 14.80 -5.44
N PRO A 129 7.61 15.67 -5.34
CA PRO A 129 7.71 16.56 -4.21
C PRO A 129 6.51 17.51 -4.15
N LEU A 130 5.91 17.66 -2.98
CA LEU A 130 4.86 18.63 -2.75
C LEU A 130 5.45 20.05 -2.85
N SER A 131 4.86 20.88 -3.71
CA SER A 131 5.33 22.25 -3.91
C SER A 131 5.16 23.06 -2.63
N ARG A 132 6.21 23.80 -2.24
CA ARG A 132 6.17 24.72 -1.11
C ARG A 132 5.58 26.04 -1.58
N SER A 133 4.28 26.23 -1.35
CA SER A 133 3.66 27.56 -1.47
C SER A 133 3.56 28.22 -0.09
N PRO A 134 3.46 29.54 0.00
CA PRO A 134 3.26 30.23 1.28
C PRO A 134 2.03 29.72 2.05
N SER A 135 0.98 29.31 1.35
CA SER A 135 -0.24 28.75 1.95
C SER A 135 -0.03 27.35 2.55
N HIS A 136 1.00 26.62 2.12
CA HIS A 136 1.33 25.27 2.60
C HIS A 136 2.32 25.30 3.77
N GLN A 137 2.98 26.43 4.03
CA GLN A 137 4.08 26.49 4.99
C GLN A 137 3.63 26.07 6.40
N LYS A 138 2.66 26.76 6.98
CA LYS A 138 2.15 26.45 8.33
C LYS A 138 1.59 25.04 8.46
N PRO A 139 0.75 24.53 7.53
CA PRO A 139 0.33 23.12 7.52
C PRO A 139 1.50 22.12 7.48
N LEU A 140 2.56 22.38 6.72
CA LEU A 140 3.72 21.49 6.65
C LEU A 140 4.60 21.56 7.90
N GLU A 141 4.76 22.74 8.51
CA GLU A 141 5.41 22.91 9.82
C GLU A 141 4.65 22.11 10.90
N LEU A 142 3.30 22.17 10.89
CA LEU A 142 2.46 21.39 11.79
C LEU A 142 2.66 19.88 11.58
N LEU A 143 2.71 19.41 10.34
CA LEU A 143 3.00 18.01 10.03
C LEU A 143 4.38 17.59 10.54
N GLN A 144 5.38 18.46 10.39
CA GLN A 144 6.73 18.22 10.87
C GLN A 144 6.77 18.09 12.39
N ALA A 145 6.06 18.96 13.11
CA ALA A 145 5.95 18.89 14.57
C ALA A 145 5.22 17.62 15.03
N LEU A 146 4.11 17.26 14.37
CA LEU A 146 3.40 16.01 14.64
C LEU A 146 4.31 14.79 14.50
N VAL A 147 5.10 14.73 13.44
CA VAL A 147 6.07 13.63 13.22
C VAL A 147 7.15 13.65 14.30
N ALA A 148 7.67 14.82 14.66
CA ALA A 148 8.70 14.96 15.70
C ALA A 148 8.20 14.54 17.10
N LEU A 149 6.90 14.72 17.36
CA LEU A 149 6.22 14.33 18.60
C LEU A 149 5.72 12.87 18.60
N GLY A 150 6.12 12.06 17.60
CA GLY A 150 5.79 10.64 17.51
C GLY A 150 4.52 10.31 16.72
N GLY A 151 3.75 11.28 16.25
CA GLY A 151 2.63 11.11 15.33
C GLY A 151 1.38 10.43 15.89
N ARG A 152 1.36 10.09 17.17
CA ARG A 152 0.22 9.45 17.87
C ARG A 152 -0.02 10.14 19.21
N GLU A 153 -1.29 10.28 19.58
CA GLU A 153 -1.72 10.82 20.88
C GLU A 153 -1.05 12.16 21.23
N VAL A 154 -0.83 13.00 20.21
CA VAL A 154 -0.25 14.32 20.41
C VAL A 154 -1.34 15.25 20.93
N ASP A 155 -1.08 15.85 22.09
CA ASP A 155 -1.99 16.76 22.77
C ASP A 155 -2.26 18.02 21.96
N GLU A 156 -3.55 18.38 21.82
CA GLU A 156 -4.03 19.52 21.01
C GLU A 156 -3.57 20.85 21.63
N ASP A 157 -3.65 20.99 22.94
CA ASP A 157 -3.29 22.22 23.65
C ASP A 157 -1.79 22.46 23.53
N LYS A 158 -0.99 21.42 23.65
CA LYS A 158 0.46 21.46 23.50
C LYS A 158 0.91 21.91 22.11
N LEU A 159 0.20 21.43 21.07
CA LEU A 159 0.45 21.89 19.70
C LEU A 159 0.01 23.34 19.48
N ALA A 160 -1.14 23.72 20.03
CA ALA A 160 -1.65 25.07 19.92
C ALA A 160 -0.69 26.08 20.58
N GLU A 161 -0.22 25.79 21.80
CA GLU A 161 0.76 26.60 22.53
C GLU A 161 2.10 26.70 21.78
N LEU A 162 2.60 25.58 21.22
CA LEU A 162 3.85 25.57 20.46
C LEU A 162 3.81 26.49 19.22
N PHE A 163 2.68 26.53 18.52
CA PHE A 163 2.55 27.25 17.26
C PHE A 163 2.01 28.67 17.37
N TRP A 164 1.28 28.97 18.46
CA TRP A 164 0.63 30.26 18.71
C TRP A 164 0.75 30.66 20.18
N PRO A 165 1.99 30.82 20.71
CA PRO A 165 2.20 31.09 22.13
C PRO A 165 1.60 32.44 22.58
N GLU A 166 1.45 33.40 21.63
CA GLU A 166 0.90 34.73 21.91
C GLU A 166 -0.63 34.81 21.75
N ALA A 167 -1.29 33.70 21.32
CA ALA A 167 -2.74 33.68 21.13
C ALA A 167 -3.43 33.22 22.43
N GLU A 168 -4.56 33.85 22.74
CA GLU A 168 -5.43 33.33 23.81
C GLU A 168 -5.93 31.92 23.45
N GLY A 169 -6.13 31.05 24.48
CA GLY A 169 -6.33 29.60 24.32
C GLY A 169 -7.32 29.19 23.22
N ASP A 170 -8.50 29.77 23.20
CA ASP A 170 -9.53 29.46 22.18
C ASP A 170 -9.10 29.84 20.75
N ALA A 171 -8.38 30.98 20.61
CA ALA A 171 -7.89 31.41 19.31
C ALA A 171 -6.73 30.53 18.80
N ALA A 172 -5.86 30.05 19.67
CA ALA A 172 -4.79 29.11 19.33
C ALA A 172 -5.36 27.79 18.82
N ILE A 173 -6.34 27.21 19.51
CA ILE A 173 -7.03 25.98 19.13
C ILE A 173 -7.76 26.15 17.78
N GLN A 174 -8.44 27.28 17.58
CA GLN A 174 -9.10 27.55 16.30
C GLN A 174 -8.10 27.64 15.13
N ASN A 175 -6.96 28.30 15.33
CA ASN A 175 -5.88 28.34 14.37
C ASN A 175 -5.31 26.96 14.04
N LEU A 176 -5.15 26.11 15.05
CA LEU A 176 -4.72 24.72 14.89
C LEU A 176 -5.72 23.94 14.02
N LYS A 177 -7.02 24.02 14.31
CA LYS A 177 -8.09 23.35 13.54
C LYS A 177 -8.10 23.77 12.07
N ILE A 178 -7.91 25.07 11.80
CA ILE A 178 -7.81 25.58 10.43
C ILE A 178 -6.60 24.98 9.70
N ASN A 179 -5.44 24.92 10.35
CA ASN A 179 -4.23 24.39 9.73
C ASN A 179 -4.28 22.85 9.56
N VAL A 180 -4.88 22.11 10.48
CA VAL A 180 -5.19 20.68 10.32
C VAL A 180 -6.12 20.45 9.12
N HIS A 181 -7.16 21.28 8.99
CA HIS A 181 -8.06 21.19 7.84
C HIS A 181 -7.33 21.48 6.50
N ARG A 182 -6.44 22.47 6.47
CA ARG A 182 -5.60 22.77 5.30
C ARG A 182 -4.64 21.62 4.99
N LEU A 183 -4.01 21.04 6.02
CA LEU A 183 -3.11 19.90 5.87
C LEU A 183 -3.82 18.69 5.26
N ARG A 184 -5.07 18.43 5.64
CA ARG A 184 -5.88 17.32 5.08
C ARG A 184 -6.25 17.51 3.61
N LYS A 185 -6.13 18.74 3.08
CA LYS A 185 -6.43 19.06 1.69
C LYS A 185 -5.19 19.06 0.78
N LEU A 186 -3.98 19.00 1.36
CA LEU A 186 -2.72 18.86 0.64
C LEU A 186 -2.55 17.43 0.09
#